data_226491f78aafeb1e2c7ba885c35b8cdd
#
_entry.id   226491f78aafeb1e2c7ba885c35b8cdd
#
_cell.length_a   1.000
_cell.length_b   1.000
_cell.length_c   1.000
_cell.angle_alpha   90.00
_cell.angle_beta   90.00
_cell.angle_gamma   90.00
#
_symmetry.space_group_name_H-M   'P 1'
#
loop_
_entity.id
_entity.type
_entity.pdbx_description
1 polymer ?
#
loop_
_entity_poly.entity_id
_entity_poly.type
_entity_poly.pdbx_seq_one_letter_code
_entity_poly.pdbx_strand_id
1 'polypeptide(L)'
;MANRSLHIAWLGPVPAESAGVPGVATELLAGLADLGHRIDCFLPGSPGELPARIDDQPHLKFVWSRTRWEWGRWYNRGALRAIVSGLCNRAIAFTHLRSTVARRHADDPYDLVYQFSNIETLGVPRSLARSVPLVIHPEVHCAGELRWLFAERRLGRRCQPLYHVAFAMVIFLVRAIVQRVTIQQAALLICISGVFRDQMVSDYRFPRGATLVVPNPVRLTRFGEIKSGLGQPPTAVVVGRISVRKGVEQIVALSHLLKERGVEVRLRIIGGHSQWSDYRRLLDDLEPTNTTYVGPLAADDIPRELERSDVLIQASKYEPFGLTVAEALAAGVPVVATTEVGAIEGVSGPPVVVTPVGDPQALANAVEEMLERLQADAEGVRRAARAEAQRLFSPDIVCRQISDALEGLVASSRRSADDGRYVLAPEHSTG
;
A
#
# COMPACT_ATOMS: atom_id res chain seq x y z
N MET A 1 23.07 -4.27 20.59
CA MET A 1 23.80 -5.25 19.74
C MET A 1 24.29 -4.50 18.52
N ALA A 2 25.53 -4.73 18.04
CA ALA A 2 26.01 -4.04 16.84
C ALA A 2 25.13 -4.48 15.66
N ASN A 3 24.57 -3.52 14.94
CA ASN A 3 23.75 -3.75 13.74
C ASN A 3 24.59 -4.54 12.73
N ARG A 4 24.14 -5.73 12.37
CA ARG A 4 24.88 -6.57 11.43
C ARG A 4 24.49 -6.19 10.02
N SER A 5 25.43 -5.73 9.22
CA SER A 5 25.21 -5.50 7.79
C SER A 5 24.79 -6.81 7.10
N LEU A 6 23.66 -6.82 6.43
CA LEU A 6 23.15 -7.93 5.63
C LEU A 6 23.36 -7.67 4.15
N HIS A 7 23.55 -8.73 3.37
CA HIS A 7 23.51 -8.68 1.91
C HIS A 7 22.15 -9.17 1.41
N ILE A 8 21.35 -8.26 0.88
CA ILE A 8 19.93 -8.47 0.55
C ILE A 8 19.73 -8.48 -0.97
N ALA A 9 19.05 -9.49 -1.49
CA ALA A 9 18.51 -9.46 -2.84
C ALA A 9 17.08 -8.89 -2.78
N TRP A 10 16.89 -7.65 -3.23
CA TRP A 10 15.58 -6.98 -3.28
C TRP A 10 14.90 -7.20 -4.62
N LEU A 11 13.66 -7.70 -4.61
CA LEU A 11 12.79 -7.82 -5.79
C LEU A 11 11.55 -6.96 -5.58
N GLY A 12 11.34 -5.93 -6.39
CA GLY A 12 10.22 -5.02 -6.21
C GLY A 12 9.90 -4.19 -7.45
N PRO A 13 8.93 -3.27 -7.33
CA PRO A 13 8.64 -2.30 -8.36
C PRO A 13 9.80 -1.31 -8.53
N VAL A 14 9.80 -0.59 -9.63
CA VAL A 14 10.73 0.53 -9.82
C VAL A 14 10.40 1.61 -8.80
N PRO A 15 11.38 2.03 -7.96
CA PRO A 15 11.17 3.12 -7.01
C PRO A 15 10.86 4.44 -7.72
N ALA A 16 10.12 5.33 -7.06
CA ALA A 16 9.78 6.64 -7.59
C ALA A 16 9.68 7.68 -6.46
N GLU A 17 9.80 8.96 -6.81
CA GLU A 17 9.55 10.06 -5.87
C GLU A 17 8.06 10.18 -5.49
N SER A 18 7.17 9.66 -6.33
CA SER A 18 5.72 9.75 -6.18
C SER A 18 5.20 9.02 -4.94
N ALA A 19 4.01 9.39 -4.50
CA ALA A 19 3.23 8.66 -3.50
C ALA A 19 2.85 7.24 -3.99
N GLY A 20 2.44 6.39 -3.05
CA GLY A 20 2.04 5.01 -3.32
C GLY A 20 3.18 4.01 -3.18
N VAL A 21 2.97 2.80 -3.66
CA VAL A 21 3.91 1.68 -3.50
C VAL A 21 5.32 1.96 -4.02
N PRO A 22 5.53 2.63 -5.17
CA PRO A 22 6.87 3.02 -5.61
C PRO A 22 7.59 3.99 -4.66
N GLY A 23 6.86 4.93 -4.05
CA GLY A 23 7.42 5.84 -3.04
C GLY A 23 7.79 5.11 -1.75
N VAL A 24 6.96 4.16 -1.31
CA VAL A 24 7.29 3.27 -0.17
C VAL A 24 8.58 2.48 -0.46
N ALA A 25 8.74 1.96 -1.69
CA ALA A 25 9.98 1.27 -2.08
C ALA A 25 11.21 2.17 -1.94
N THR A 26 11.10 3.44 -2.33
CA THR A 26 12.17 4.43 -2.17
C THR A 26 12.56 4.62 -0.70
N GLU A 27 11.57 4.82 0.18
CA GLU A 27 11.83 5.03 1.61
C GLU A 27 12.44 3.78 2.28
N LEU A 28 11.95 2.59 1.94
CA LEU A 28 12.48 1.33 2.48
C LEU A 28 13.92 1.07 2.00
N LEU A 29 14.20 1.24 0.70
CA LEU A 29 15.53 1.04 0.16
C LEU A 29 16.54 2.03 0.76
N ALA A 30 16.19 3.30 0.81
CA ALA A 30 17.03 4.32 1.43
C ALA A 30 17.29 4.02 2.91
N GLY A 31 16.22 3.78 3.69
CA GLY A 31 16.36 3.56 5.13
C GLY A 31 17.12 2.28 5.50
N LEU A 32 16.94 1.19 4.74
CA LEU A 32 17.73 -0.03 4.95
C LEU A 32 19.19 0.15 4.54
N ALA A 33 19.46 0.92 3.47
CA ALA A 33 20.84 1.27 3.09
C ALA A 33 21.50 2.19 4.12
N ASP A 34 20.78 3.17 4.67
CA ASP A 34 21.26 4.05 5.76
C ASP A 34 21.59 3.27 7.04
N LEU A 35 20.93 2.14 7.28
CA LEU A 35 21.25 1.19 8.36
C LEU A 35 22.47 0.30 8.05
N GLY A 36 23.08 0.46 6.87
CA GLY A 36 24.32 -0.23 6.47
C GLY A 36 24.12 -1.58 5.78
N HIS A 37 22.90 -1.94 5.39
CA HIS A 37 22.65 -3.14 4.61
C HIS A 37 23.08 -2.94 3.15
N ARG A 38 23.74 -3.94 2.56
CA ARG A 38 24.06 -3.98 1.12
C ARG A 38 22.90 -4.59 0.36
N ILE A 39 22.37 -3.89 -0.64
CA ILE A 39 21.15 -4.31 -1.33
C ILE A 39 21.35 -4.34 -2.84
N ASP A 40 21.22 -5.51 -3.44
CA ASP A 40 21.12 -5.66 -4.89
C ASP A 40 19.64 -5.56 -5.30
N CYS A 41 19.26 -4.46 -5.96
CA CYS A 41 17.89 -4.15 -6.35
C CYS A 41 17.58 -4.72 -7.73
N PHE A 42 16.78 -5.77 -7.82
CA PHE A 42 16.37 -6.40 -9.08
C PHE A 42 15.05 -5.78 -9.56
N LEU A 43 15.13 -4.92 -10.58
CA LEU A 43 14.02 -4.13 -11.08
C LEU A 43 13.56 -4.56 -12.47
N PRO A 44 12.23 -4.56 -12.73
CA PRO A 44 11.69 -4.79 -14.06
C PRO A 44 11.82 -3.52 -14.91
N GLY A 45 12.18 -3.66 -16.18
CA GLY A 45 12.22 -2.55 -17.12
C GLY A 45 13.61 -2.19 -17.61
N SER A 46 13.75 -0.97 -18.09
CA SER A 46 15.03 -0.38 -18.54
C SER A 46 15.51 0.64 -17.50
N PRO A 47 16.82 0.89 -17.44
CA PRO A 47 17.35 1.98 -16.64
C PRO A 47 16.62 3.30 -16.95
N GLY A 48 16.19 3.99 -15.91
CA GLY A 48 15.54 5.29 -15.97
C GLY A 48 16.04 6.14 -14.81
N GLU A 49 15.51 7.36 -14.68
CA GLU A 49 15.82 8.22 -13.54
C GLU A 49 15.30 7.58 -12.24
N LEU A 50 16.17 7.50 -11.26
CA LEU A 50 15.84 7.04 -9.91
C LEU A 50 15.68 8.23 -8.98
N PRO A 51 14.91 8.08 -7.88
CA PRO A 51 14.86 9.09 -6.83
C PRO A 51 16.26 9.44 -6.32
N ALA A 52 16.55 10.76 -6.20
CA ALA A 52 17.86 11.25 -5.73
C ALA A 52 18.28 10.64 -4.39
N ARG A 53 17.32 10.30 -3.54
CA ARG A 53 17.59 9.67 -2.23
C ARG A 53 18.23 8.29 -2.33
N ILE A 54 18.09 7.57 -3.44
CA ILE A 54 18.61 6.22 -3.64
C ILE A 54 19.62 6.11 -4.77
N ASP A 55 19.68 7.08 -5.67
CA ASP A 55 20.53 7.02 -6.86
C ASP A 55 22.02 7.03 -6.49
N ASP A 56 22.43 7.85 -5.51
CA ASP A 56 23.81 8.00 -5.05
C ASP A 56 24.16 7.13 -3.80
N GLN A 57 23.27 6.19 -3.42
CA GLN A 57 23.49 5.37 -2.23
C GLN A 57 24.56 4.28 -2.49
N PRO A 58 25.70 4.29 -1.77
CA PRO A 58 26.81 3.37 -2.03
C PRO A 58 26.48 1.90 -1.73
N HIS A 59 25.45 1.67 -0.90
CA HIS A 59 25.01 0.34 -0.50
C HIS A 59 23.96 -0.25 -1.44
N LEU A 60 23.46 0.51 -2.43
CA LEU A 60 22.47 0.07 -3.41
C LEU A 60 23.11 -0.25 -4.77
N LYS A 61 22.73 -1.37 -5.34
CA LYS A 61 23.14 -1.76 -6.68
C LYS A 61 21.92 -2.16 -7.52
N PHE A 62 21.67 -1.43 -8.59
CA PHE A 62 20.49 -1.66 -9.44
C PHE A 62 20.78 -2.63 -10.58
N VAL A 63 19.92 -3.64 -10.74
CA VAL A 63 19.99 -4.68 -11.74
C VAL A 63 18.68 -4.69 -12.54
N TRP A 64 18.74 -4.30 -13.79
CA TRP A 64 17.58 -4.14 -14.65
C TRP A 64 17.32 -5.37 -15.50
N SER A 65 16.05 -5.75 -15.61
CA SER A 65 15.56 -6.74 -16.56
C SER A 65 14.89 -6.04 -17.73
N ARG A 66 15.52 -6.08 -18.86
CA ARG A 66 14.96 -5.47 -20.08
C ARG A 66 13.62 -6.10 -20.43
N THR A 67 12.58 -5.27 -20.59
CA THR A 67 11.29 -5.69 -21.12
C THR A 67 11.17 -5.26 -22.56
N ARG A 68 10.46 -6.05 -23.37
CA ARG A 68 10.14 -5.67 -24.77
C ARG A 68 8.80 -4.94 -24.86
N TRP A 69 8.15 -4.67 -23.73
CA TRP A 69 6.85 -4.04 -23.71
C TRP A 69 6.98 -2.52 -23.73
N GLU A 70 6.44 -1.90 -24.77
CA GLU A 70 6.48 -0.46 -24.96
C GLU A 70 5.05 0.07 -25.21
N TRP A 71 4.70 1.19 -24.59
CA TRP A 71 3.44 1.86 -24.86
C TRP A 71 3.31 2.29 -26.32
N GLY A 72 2.09 2.23 -26.89
CA GLY A 72 1.82 2.63 -28.27
C GLY A 72 2.12 1.60 -29.35
N ARG A 73 2.74 0.48 -29.04
CA ARG A 73 2.98 -0.63 -29.98
C ARG A 73 1.67 -1.38 -30.30
N TRP A 74 1.66 -2.10 -31.43
CA TRP A 74 0.48 -2.83 -31.92
C TRP A 74 -0.09 -3.85 -30.91
N TYR A 75 0.76 -4.49 -30.13
CA TYR A 75 0.38 -5.50 -29.14
C TYR A 75 -0.26 -4.90 -27.88
N ASN A 76 -0.15 -3.59 -27.66
CA ASN A 76 -0.81 -2.90 -26.57
C ASN A 76 -1.96 -1.96 -27.02
N ARG A 77 -2.35 -2.04 -28.31
CA ARG A 77 -3.52 -1.35 -28.80
C ARG A 77 -4.79 -2.16 -28.46
N GLY A 78 -5.67 -1.56 -27.67
CA GLY A 78 -6.88 -2.19 -27.15
C GLY A 78 -6.67 -2.87 -25.79
N ALA A 79 -7.65 -2.71 -24.89
CA ALA A 79 -7.52 -3.09 -23.47
C ALA A 79 -7.11 -4.56 -23.26
N LEU A 80 -7.76 -5.51 -23.93
CA LEU A 80 -7.48 -6.94 -23.73
C LEU A 80 -6.06 -7.32 -24.18
N ARG A 81 -5.64 -6.83 -25.35
CA ARG A 81 -4.28 -7.11 -25.85
C ARG A 81 -3.21 -6.49 -24.98
N ALA A 82 -3.41 -5.25 -24.54
CA ALA A 82 -2.48 -4.56 -23.64
C ALA A 82 -2.32 -5.30 -22.31
N ILE A 83 -3.41 -5.83 -21.78
CA ILE A 83 -3.41 -6.60 -20.54
C ILE A 83 -2.65 -7.91 -20.71
N VAL A 84 -2.97 -8.71 -21.72
CA VAL A 84 -2.34 -10.00 -21.96
C VAL A 84 -0.86 -9.81 -22.25
N SER A 85 -0.50 -8.90 -23.16
CA SER A 85 0.91 -8.61 -23.47
C SER A 85 1.68 -8.07 -22.28
N GLY A 86 1.04 -7.20 -21.46
CA GLY A 86 1.63 -6.69 -20.23
C GLY A 86 1.89 -7.79 -19.20
N LEU A 87 0.95 -8.70 -18.98
CA LEU A 87 1.13 -9.87 -18.09
C LEU A 87 2.23 -10.80 -18.60
N CYS A 88 2.25 -11.13 -19.88
CA CYS A 88 3.29 -11.98 -20.47
C CYS A 88 4.68 -11.35 -20.33
N ASN A 89 4.83 -10.06 -20.64
CA ASN A 89 6.12 -9.37 -20.53
C ASN A 89 6.60 -9.29 -19.07
N ARG A 90 5.69 -9.02 -18.12
CA ARG A 90 6.02 -9.06 -16.69
C ARG A 90 6.47 -10.45 -16.28
N ALA A 91 5.77 -11.51 -16.67
CA ALA A 91 6.16 -12.88 -16.37
C ALA A 91 7.56 -13.21 -16.94
N ILE A 92 7.87 -12.79 -18.17
CA ILE A 92 9.18 -12.94 -18.78
C ILE A 92 10.26 -12.16 -18.01
N ALA A 93 10.00 -10.89 -17.69
CA ALA A 93 10.92 -10.06 -16.96
C ALA A 93 11.25 -10.66 -15.58
N PHE A 94 10.25 -11.13 -14.86
CA PHE A 94 10.43 -11.73 -13.54
C PHE A 94 11.13 -13.09 -13.62
N THR A 95 10.86 -13.91 -14.63
CA THR A 95 11.59 -15.16 -14.84
C THR A 95 13.08 -14.88 -15.08
N HIS A 96 13.39 -13.85 -15.84
CA HIS A 96 14.77 -13.41 -16.09
C HIS A 96 15.42 -12.88 -14.80
N LEU A 97 14.73 -12.02 -14.04
CA LEU A 97 15.24 -11.50 -12.76
C LEU A 97 15.54 -12.65 -11.78
N ARG A 98 14.60 -13.59 -11.63
CA ARG A 98 14.78 -14.76 -10.75
C ARG A 98 16.01 -15.59 -11.09
N SER A 99 16.24 -15.86 -12.39
CA SER A 99 17.44 -16.58 -12.84
C SER A 99 18.71 -15.77 -12.60
N THR A 100 18.64 -14.44 -12.70
CA THR A 100 19.76 -13.54 -12.42
C THR A 100 20.08 -13.48 -10.93
N VAL A 101 19.06 -13.43 -10.06
CA VAL A 101 19.24 -13.54 -8.59
C VAL A 101 19.95 -14.84 -8.23
N ALA A 102 19.48 -15.97 -8.76
CA ALA A 102 20.08 -17.27 -8.45
C ALA A 102 21.55 -17.38 -8.91
N ARG A 103 21.91 -16.84 -10.09
CA ARG A 103 23.29 -16.80 -10.57
C ARG A 103 24.17 -15.92 -9.69
N ARG A 104 23.70 -14.70 -9.37
CA ARG A 104 24.48 -13.79 -8.52
C ARG A 104 24.66 -14.33 -7.11
N HIS A 105 23.65 -15.01 -6.56
CA HIS A 105 23.78 -15.68 -5.27
C HIS A 105 24.89 -16.75 -5.27
N ALA A 106 25.12 -17.44 -6.41
CA ALA A 106 26.19 -18.42 -6.52
C ALA A 106 27.59 -17.76 -6.51
N ASP A 107 27.70 -16.54 -7.06
CA ASP A 107 28.95 -15.79 -7.13
C ASP A 107 29.22 -14.99 -5.85
N ASP A 108 28.20 -14.36 -5.29
CA ASP A 108 28.24 -13.50 -4.09
C ASP A 108 26.97 -13.76 -3.26
N PRO A 109 27.05 -14.61 -2.22
CA PRO A 109 25.88 -15.10 -1.50
C PRO A 109 25.08 -14.01 -0.78
N TYR A 110 23.76 -14.01 -0.96
CA TYR A 110 22.83 -13.20 -0.19
C TYR A 110 22.50 -13.84 1.14
N ASP A 111 22.29 -13.02 2.16
CA ASP A 111 21.80 -13.44 3.48
C ASP A 111 20.30 -13.75 3.44
N LEU A 112 19.52 -13.00 2.63
CA LEU A 112 18.10 -13.20 2.41
C LEU A 112 17.65 -12.63 1.07
N VAL A 113 16.47 -13.06 0.63
CA VAL A 113 15.73 -12.46 -0.49
C VAL A 113 14.54 -11.69 0.07
N TYR A 114 14.43 -10.41 -0.28
CA TYR A 114 13.32 -9.53 0.09
C TYR A 114 12.44 -9.23 -1.11
N GLN A 115 11.22 -9.76 -1.11
CA GLN A 115 10.24 -9.51 -2.18
C GLN A 115 9.24 -8.47 -1.71
N PHE A 116 9.29 -7.26 -2.29
CA PHE A 116 8.39 -6.14 -1.97
C PHE A 116 7.24 -6.02 -2.98
N SER A 117 6.03 -5.88 -2.48
CA SER A 117 4.78 -5.55 -3.19
C SER A 117 4.36 -6.49 -4.30
N ASN A 118 5.24 -7.11 -5.00
CA ASN A 118 4.97 -7.58 -6.35
C ASN A 118 4.28 -8.96 -6.39
N ILE A 119 3.00 -8.97 -6.74
CA ILE A 119 2.24 -10.21 -6.95
C ILE A 119 2.71 -10.94 -8.21
N GLU A 120 3.24 -10.19 -9.16
CA GLU A 120 3.73 -10.72 -10.42
C GLU A 120 5.11 -11.38 -10.27
N THR A 121 5.85 -11.11 -9.23
CA THR A 121 7.02 -11.91 -8.85
C THR A 121 6.55 -13.22 -8.24
N LEU A 122 6.53 -14.26 -9.03
CA LEU A 122 6.10 -15.60 -8.64
C LEU A 122 7.07 -16.29 -7.64
N GLY A 123 7.50 -15.58 -6.59
CA GLY A 123 8.51 -16.04 -5.64
C GLY A 123 9.89 -16.19 -6.26
N VAL A 124 10.78 -16.92 -5.62
CA VAL A 124 12.12 -17.26 -6.11
C VAL A 124 12.19 -18.71 -6.57
N PRO A 125 13.21 -19.14 -7.34
CA PRO A 125 13.41 -20.55 -7.63
C PRO A 125 13.45 -21.37 -6.34
N ARG A 126 12.82 -22.53 -6.33
CA ARG A 126 12.77 -23.41 -5.14
C ARG A 126 14.15 -23.78 -4.61
N SER A 127 15.14 -23.90 -5.48
CA SER A 127 16.54 -24.13 -5.10
C SER A 127 17.07 -23.00 -4.21
N LEU A 128 16.80 -21.75 -4.58
CA LEU A 128 17.23 -20.57 -3.82
C LEU A 128 16.43 -20.43 -2.53
N ALA A 129 15.11 -20.63 -2.55
CA ALA A 129 14.27 -20.57 -1.37
C ALA A 129 14.60 -21.62 -0.28
N ARG A 130 15.33 -22.67 -0.64
CA ARG A 130 15.83 -23.68 0.33
C ARG A 130 17.16 -23.29 0.96
N SER A 131 17.94 -22.43 0.33
CA SER A 131 19.27 -22.03 0.80
C SER A 131 19.27 -20.66 1.48
N VAL A 132 18.28 -19.81 1.18
CA VAL A 132 18.20 -18.43 1.63
C VAL A 132 16.79 -18.10 2.09
N PRO A 133 16.57 -17.52 3.27
CA PRO A 133 15.25 -17.13 3.73
C PRO A 133 14.61 -16.11 2.78
N LEU A 134 13.34 -16.36 2.44
CA LEU A 134 12.52 -15.47 1.63
C LEU A 134 11.61 -14.64 2.54
N VAL A 135 11.75 -13.32 2.48
CA VAL A 135 10.84 -12.36 3.11
C VAL A 135 9.87 -11.82 2.05
N ILE A 136 8.58 -11.86 2.31
CA ILE A 136 7.58 -11.28 1.44
C ILE A 136 6.87 -10.14 2.16
N HIS A 137 6.83 -8.97 1.52
CA HIS A 137 6.17 -7.75 2.02
C HIS A 137 5.11 -7.30 1.00
N PRO A 138 3.88 -7.84 1.05
CA PRO A 138 2.84 -7.54 0.08
C PRO A 138 2.10 -6.25 0.43
N GLU A 139 1.79 -5.46 -0.61
CA GLU A 139 0.99 -4.23 -0.52
C GLU A 139 -0.48 -4.44 -0.96
N VAL A 140 -0.78 -5.60 -1.52
CA VAL A 140 -2.11 -5.91 -2.07
C VAL A 140 -2.54 -7.30 -1.62
N HIS A 141 -3.82 -7.41 -1.28
CA HIS A 141 -4.48 -8.67 -0.93
C HIS A 141 -5.50 -9.03 -2.01
N CYS A 142 -5.11 -9.90 -2.94
CA CYS A 142 -5.93 -10.21 -4.12
C CYS A 142 -7.23 -10.94 -3.79
N ALA A 143 -7.25 -11.79 -2.77
CA ALA A 143 -8.48 -12.44 -2.32
C ALA A 143 -9.48 -11.43 -1.74
N GLY A 144 -8.99 -10.43 -0.99
CA GLY A 144 -9.83 -9.33 -0.49
C GLY A 144 -10.41 -8.46 -1.61
N GLU A 145 -9.60 -8.10 -2.61
CA GLU A 145 -10.09 -7.37 -3.80
C GLU A 145 -11.18 -8.16 -4.54
N LEU A 146 -10.96 -9.47 -4.75
CA LEU A 146 -11.94 -10.35 -5.40
C LEU A 146 -13.24 -10.43 -4.59
N ARG A 147 -13.15 -10.57 -3.26
CA ARG A 147 -14.30 -10.63 -2.36
C ARG A 147 -15.18 -9.40 -2.51
N TRP A 148 -14.58 -8.21 -2.50
CA TRP A 148 -15.32 -6.96 -2.64
C TRP A 148 -15.88 -6.74 -4.04
N LEU A 149 -15.17 -7.11 -5.10
CA LEU A 149 -15.72 -7.09 -6.46
C LEU A 149 -16.95 -7.99 -6.58
N PHE A 150 -16.95 -9.15 -5.93
CA PHE A 150 -18.08 -10.07 -5.93
C PHE A 150 -19.24 -9.55 -5.07
N ALA A 151 -18.97 -9.05 -3.86
CA ALA A 151 -19.98 -8.48 -2.96
C ALA A 151 -20.74 -7.34 -3.64
N GLU A 152 -19.99 -6.43 -4.28
CA GLU A 152 -20.54 -5.22 -4.90
C GLU A 152 -20.84 -5.38 -6.41
N ARG A 153 -20.99 -6.60 -6.90
CA ARG A 153 -21.25 -6.86 -8.35
C ARG A 153 -22.49 -6.16 -8.90
N ARG A 154 -23.49 -5.88 -8.04
CA ARG A 154 -24.70 -5.13 -8.45
C ARG A 154 -24.37 -3.66 -8.72
N LEU A 155 -23.58 -3.05 -7.85
CA LEU A 155 -23.07 -1.69 -8.01
C LEU A 155 -22.16 -1.60 -9.24
N GLY A 156 -21.28 -2.58 -9.44
CA GLY A 156 -20.44 -2.69 -10.62
C GLY A 156 -21.22 -2.68 -11.94
N ARG A 157 -22.37 -3.35 -12.00
CA ARG A 157 -23.24 -3.38 -13.19
C ARG A 157 -23.89 -2.03 -13.50
N ARG A 158 -24.08 -1.17 -12.52
CA ARG A 158 -24.61 0.19 -12.75
C ARG A 158 -23.58 1.11 -13.39
N CYS A 159 -22.30 0.88 -13.09
CA CYS A 159 -21.21 1.77 -13.45
C CYS A 159 -20.49 1.35 -14.73
N GLN A 160 -20.44 0.05 -15.05
CA GLN A 160 -19.66 -0.47 -16.16
C GLN A 160 -20.26 -1.75 -16.75
N PRO A 161 -19.92 -2.11 -18.01
CA PRO A 161 -20.41 -3.32 -18.66
C PRO A 161 -20.05 -4.59 -17.87
N LEU A 162 -20.97 -5.57 -17.85
CA LEU A 162 -20.82 -6.81 -17.09
C LEU A 162 -19.54 -7.58 -17.41
N TYR A 163 -19.11 -7.57 -18.67
CA TYR A 163 -17.89 -8.27 -19.09
C TYR A 163 -16.62 -7.68 -18.47
N HIS A 164 -16.58 -6.35 -18.19
CA HIS A 164 -15.47 -5.74 -17.46
C HIS A 164 -15.42 -6.22 -16.02
N VAL A 165 -16.58 -6.31 -15.34
CA VAL A 165 -16.67 -6.83 -13.98
C VAL A 165 -16.23 -8.29 -13.93
N ALA A 166 -16.74 -9.13 -14.85
CA ALA A 166 -16.38 -10.54 -14.93
C ALA A 166 -14.87 -10.72 -15.22
N PHE A 167 -14.33 -9.93 -16.13
CA PHE A 167 -12.91 -9.97 -16.47
C PHE A 167 -12.02 -9.57 -15.29
N ALA A 168 -12.36 -8.50 -14.57
CA ALA A 168 -11.65 -8.10 -13.35
C ALA A 168 -11.69 -9.21 -12.30
N MET A 169 -12.84 -9.87 -12.10
CA MET A 169 -12.95 -11.02 -11.17
C MET A 169 -12.02 -12.17 -11.55
N VAL A 170 -11.96 -12.54 -12.84
CA VAL A 170 -11.06 -13.61 -13.33
C VAL A 170 -9.60 -13.25 -13.06
N ILE A 171 -9.20 -12.00 -13.34
CA ILE A 171 -7.83 -11.56 -13.08
C ILE A 171 -7.49 -11.61 -11.59
N PHE A 172 -8.36 -11.09 -10.74
CA PHE A 172 -8.10 -11.14 -9.29
C PHE A 172 -8.13 -12.55 -8.73
N LEU A 173 -8.95 -13.46 -9.29
CA LEU A 173 -8.94 -14.87 -8.94
C LEU A 173 -7.58 -15.51 -9.26
N VAL A 174 -7.08 -15.33 -10.48
CA VAL A 174 -5.77 -15.84 -10.88
C VAL A 174 -4.66 -15.26 -10.00
N ARG A 175 -4.70 -13.95 -9.76
CA ARG A 175 -3.73 -13.28 -8.88
C ARG A 175 -3.80 -13.78 -7.43
N ALA A 176 -4.99 -14.06 -6.90
CA ALA A 176 -5.16 -14.61 -5.55
C ALA A 176 -4.57 -16.03 -5.43
N ILE A 177 -4.76 -16.87 -6.45
CA ILE A 177 -4.16 -18.21 -6.50
C ILE A 177 -2.63 -18.10 -6.54
N VAL A 178 -2.09 -17.25 -7.42
CA VAL A 178 -0.64 -17.02 -7.52
C VAL A 178 -0.09 -16.48 -6.20
N GLN A 179 -0.75 -15.49 -5.59
CA GLN A 179 -0.34 -14.91 -4.32
C GLN A 179 -0.31 -15.96 -3.21
N ARG A 180 -1.35 -16.82 -3.14
CA ARG A 180 -1.41 -17.92 -2.17
C ARG A 180 -0.21 -18.85 -2.30
N VAL A 181 0.12 -19.28 -3.52
CA VAL A 181 1.25 -20.20 -3.76
C VAL A 181 2.60 -19.54 -3.44
N THR A 182 2.74 -18.27 -3.80
CA THR A 182 3.99 -17.52 -3.57
C THR A 182 4.24 -17.31 -2.08
N ILE A 183 3.22 -16.90 -1.34
CA ILE A 183 3.32 -16.59 0.10
C ILE A 183 3.76 -17.83 0.90
N GLN A 184 3.33 -19.04 0.52
CA GLN A 184 3.73 -20.26 1.21
C GLN A 184 5.24 -20.55 1.15
N GLN A 185 6.00 -19.84 0.33
CA GLN A 185 7.47 -19.95 0.26
C GLN A 185 8.18 -19.01 1.24
N ALA A 186 7.47 -18.09 1.87
CA ALA A 186 8.05 -17.09 2.74
C ALA A 186 8.45 -17.70 4.10
N ALA A 187 9.64 -17.36 4.56
CA ALA A 187 10.07 -17.58 5.94
C ALA A 187 9.49 -16.51 6.89
N LEU A 188 9.24 -15.31 6.35
CA LEU A 188 8.60 -14.20 7.05
C LEU A 188 7.67 -13.43 6.10
N LEU A 189 6.45 -13.14 6.57
CA LEU A 189 5.50 -12.27 5.91
C LEU A 189 5.40 -10.94 6.66
N ILE A 190 5.84 -9.85 6.05
CA ILE A 190 5.67 -8.51 6.60
C ILE A 190 4.31 -7.99 6.16
N CYS A 191 3.45 -7.66 7.11
CA CYS A 191 2.09 -7.19 6.90
C CYS A 191 2.00 -5.70 7.28
N ILE A 192 1.38 -4.91 6.42
CA ILE A 192 1.30 -3.45 6.54
C ILE A 192 0.31 -2.96 7.60
N SER A 193 -0.54 -3.86 8.13
CA SER A 193 -1.43 -3.61 9.26
C SER A 193 -1.89 -4.94 9.89
N GLY A 194 -2.48 -4.89 11.06
CA GLY A 194 -3.07 -6.05 11.75
C GLY A 194 -4.30 -6.58 11.01
N VAL A 195 -5.19 -5.70 10.54
CA VAL A 195 -6.33 -6.08 9.70
C VAL A 195 -5.86 -6.82 8.45
N PHE A 196 -4.85 -6.29 7.76
CA PHE A 196 -4.26 -6.93 6.59
C PHE A 196 -3.66 -8.30 6.92
N ARG A 197 -2.87 -8.39 8.01
CA ARG A 197 -2.31 -9.66 8.48
C ARG A 197 -3.38 -10.71 8.72
N ASP A 198 -4.43 -10.36 9.46
CA ASP A 198 -5.46 -11.30 9.87
C ASP A 198 -6.22 -11.87 8.67
N GLN A 199 -6.46 -11.04 7.66
CA GLN A 199 -7.05 -11.47 6.40
C GLN A 199 -6.09 -12.33 5.57
N MET A 200 -4.80 -11.97 5.46
CA MET A 200 -3.80 -12.75 4.76
C MET A 200 -3.60 -14.14 5.38
N VAL A 201 -3.53 -14.19 6.71
CA VAL A 201 -3.44 -15.45 7.49
C VAL A 201 -4.67 -16.32 7.24
N SER A 202 -5.87 -15.74 7.33
CA SER A 202 -7.14 -16.47 7.13
C SER A 202 -7.28 -17.00 5.70
N ASP A 203 -7.16 -16.11 4.69
CA ASP A 203 -7.46 -16.47 3.31
C ASP A 203 -6.40 -17.39 2.68
N TYR A 204 -5.14 -17.22 3.06
CA TYR A 204 -4.03 -18.00 2.52
C TYR A 204 -3.53 -19.11 3.45
N ARG A 205 -4.10 -19.25 4.66
CA ARG A 205 -3.68 -20.23 5.68
C ARG A 205 -2.17 -20.12 5.98
N PHE A 206 -1.67 -18.89 6.07
CA PHE A 206 -0.27 -18.65 6.40
C PHE A 206 -0.07 -18.70 7.92
N PRO A 207 1.05 -19.29 8.43
CA PRO A 207 1.30 -19.37 9.86
C PRO A 207 1.40 -17.96 10.51
N ARG A 208 0.54 -17.66 11.49
CA ARG A 208 0.53 -16.36 12.17
C ARG A 208 1.87 -16.06 12.87
N GLY A 209 2.54 -17.07 13.39
CA GLY A 209 3.85 -16.91 14.04
C GLY A 209 4.98 -16.53 13.09
N ALA A 210 4.80 -16.67 11.77
CA ALA A 210 5.75 -16.25 10.75
C ALA A 210 5.34 -14.91 10.09
N THR A 211 4.54 -14.09 10.79
CA THR A 211 4.14 -12.75 10.34
C THR A 211 4.68 -11.66 11.25
N LEU A 212 4.99 -10.51 10.66
CA LEU A 212 5.34 -9.28 11.36
C LEU A 212 4.43 -8.16 10.86
N VAL A 213 3.88 -7.35 11.75
CA VAL A 213 3.12 -6.16 11.38
C VAL A 213 4.04 -4.94 11.47
N VAL A 214 4.27 -4.30 10.32
CA VAL A 214 5.03 -3.05 10.21
C VAL A 214 4.32 -2.15 9.22
N PRO A 215 3.94 -0.93 9.61
CA PRO A 215 3.24 0.01 8.72
C PRO A 215 4.16 0.50 7.60
N ASN A 216 3.56 1.01 6.53
CA ASN A 216 4.33 1.66 5.48
C ASN A 216 4.95 2.98 5.96
N PRO A 217 6.21 3.27 5.60
CA PRO A 217 6.85 4.53 5.94
C PRO A 217 6.27 5.68 5.13
N VAL A 218 6.21 6.85 5.76
CA VAL A 218 5.82 8.12 5.13
C VAL A 218 6.90 9.16 5.41
N ARG A 219 7.41 9.80 4.35
CA ARG A 219 8.39 10.87 4.46
C ARG A 219 7.71 12.15 4.96
N LEU A 220 7.91 12.46 6.25
CA LEU A 220 7.30 13.64 6.87
C LEU A 220 7.82 14.96 6.26
N THR A 221 9.05 14.99 5.76
CA THR A 221 9.66 16.17 5.14
C THR A 221 9.03 16.59 3.80
N ARG A 222 8.12 15.76 3.25
CA ARG A 222 7.30 16.15 2.09
C ARG A 222 6.21 17.15 2.43
N PHE A 223 5.88 17.32 3.70
CA PHE A 223 4.83 18.20 4.18
C PHE A 223 5.44 19.41 4.87
N GLY A 224 4.88 20.58 4.54
CA GLY A 224 5.30 21.86 5.08
C GLY A 224 4.89 22.09 6.54
N GLU A 225 4.71 23.34 6.89
CA GLU A 225 4.20 23.72 8.21
C GLU A 225 2.75 23.29 8.39
N ILE A 226 2.39 22.97 9.64
CA ILE A 226 1.02 22.63 9.98
C ILE A 226 0.13 23.87 9.77
N LYS A 227 -0.98 23.69 9.04
CA LYS A 227 -1.98 24.73 8.83
C LYS A 227 -2.48 25.30 10.17
N SER A 228 -2.53 26.61 10.28
CA SER A 228 -3.13 27.28 11.43
C SER A 228 -4.64 27.44 11.25
N GLY A 229 -5.40 27.25 12.33
CA GLY A 229 -6.85 27.47 12.37
C GLY A 229 -7.68 26.50 11.53
N LEU A 230 -8.96 26.83 11.40
CA LEU A 230 -9.97 26.08 10.64
C LEU A 230 -10.42 26.91 9.43
N GLY A 231 -10.61 26.26 8.28
CA GLY A 231 -11.14 26.93 7.08
C GLY A 231 -12.57 27.46 7.27
N GLN A 232 -12.96 28.47 6.48
CA GLN A 232 -14.30 29.04 6.51
C GLN A 232 -14.89 29.07 5.09
N PRO A 233 -15.79 28.14 4.74
CA PRO A 233 -16.10 26.92 5.49
C PRO A 233 -14.94 25.92 5.48
N PRO A 234 -14.91 24.98 6.46
CA PRO A 234 -13.94 23.90 6.51
C PRO A 234 -13.93 23.07 5.23
N THR A 235 -12.77 22.51 4.90
CA THR A 235 -12.62 21.63 3.72
C THR A 235 -12.34 20.19 4.15
N ALA A 236 -13.26 19.29 3.85
CA ALA A 236 -13.06 17.87 3.98
C ALA A 236 -12.62 17.28 2.62
N VAL A 237 -11.58 16.45 2.62
CA VAL A 237 -11.05 15.87 1.40
C VAL A 237 -11.16 14.35 1.40
N VAL A 238 -11.49 13.79 0.25
CA VAL A 238 -11.46 12.34 -0.04
C VAL A 238 -10.41 12.13 -1.12
N VAL A 239 -9.37 11.36 -0.84
CA VAL A 239 -8.29 11.09 -1.80
C VAL A 239 -8.15 9.61 -2.06
N GLY A 240 -8.22 9.21 -3.32
CA GLY A 240 -8.02 7.83 -3.72
C GLY A 240 -8.72 7.45 -5.01
N ARG A 241 -8.44 6.24 -5.49
CA ARG A 241 -9.10 5.72 -6.68
C ARG A 241 -10.61 5.61 -6.46
N ILE A 242 -11.39 6.02 -7.46
CA ILE A 242 -12.84 5.87 -7.44
C ILE A 242 -13.17 4.39 -7.69
N SER A 243 -13.32 3.63 -6.62
CA SER A 243 -13.55 2.19 -6.66
C SER A 243 -14.47 1.74 -5.54
N VAL A 244 -15.12 0.59 -5.71
CA VAL A 244 -16.09 0.03 -4.76
C VAL A 244 -15.55 -0.04 -3.34
N ARG A 245 -14.36 -0.58 -3.19
CA ARG A 245 -13.77 -0.77 -1.86
C ARG A 245 -13.45 0.55 -1.13
N LYS A 246 -13.40 1.66 -1.86
CA LYS A 246 -13.18 3.00 -1.28
C LYS A 246 -14.44 3.66 -0.76
N GLY A 247 -15.59 2.98 -0.87
CA GLY A 247 -16.86 3.45 -0.30
C GLY A 247 -17.41 4.72 -0.97
N VAL A 248 -17.28 4.83 -2.29
CA VAL A 248 -17.71 6.02 -3.05
C VAL A 248 -19.20 6.31 -2.83
N GLU A 249 -20.04 5.28 -2.76
CA GLU A 249 -21.48 5.43 -2.47
C GLU A 249 -21.74 5.96 -1.05
N GLN A 250 -20.82 5.73 -0.10
CA GLN A 250 -20.91 6.32 1.26
C GLN A 250 -20.61 7.82 1.22
N ILE A 251 -19.67 8.21 0.35
CA ILE A 251 -19.32 9.63 0.15
C ILE A 251 -20.47 10.37 -0.54
N VAL A 252 -21.14 9.73 -1.50
CA VAL A 252 -22.34 10.30 -2.12
C VAL A 252 -23.44 10.50 -1.07
N ALA A 253 -23.76 9.48 -0.28
CA ALA A 253 -24.75 9.61 0.79
C ALA A 253 -24.36 10.67 1.84
N LEU A 254 -23.07 10.71 2.22
CA LEU A 254 -22.52 11.73 3.13
C LEU A 254 -22.76 13.15 2.60
N SER A 255 -22.54 13.40 1.30
CA SER A 255 -22.71 14.74 0.72
C SER A 255 -24.12 15.28 0.90
N HIS A 256 -25.13 14.44 0.73
CA HIS A 256 -26.54 14.80 0.96
C HIS A 256 -26.83 14.99 2.46
N LEU A 257 -26.36 14.08 3.33
CA LEU A 257 -26.57 14.15 4.77
C LEU A 257 -25.99 15.43 5.37
N LEU A 258 -24.78 15.81 4.99
CA LEU A 258 -24.16 17.05 5.47
C LEU A 258 -24.97 18.28 5.05
N LYS A 259 -25.54 18.27 3.84
CA LYS A 259 -26.42 19.33 3.35
C LYS A 259 -27.74 19.38 4.13
N GLU A 260 -28.41 18.23 4.29
CA GLU A 260 -29.69 18.12 5.03
C GLU A 260 -29.55 18.57 6.48
N ARG A 261 -28.41 18.30 7.12
CA ARG A 261 -28.12 18.71 8.51
C ARG A 261 -27.65 20.16 8.64
N GLY A 262 -27.43 20.86 7.51
CA GLY A 262 -26.93 22.23 7.51
C GLY A 262 -25.46 22.34 7.96
N VAL A 263 -24.67 21.28 7.83
CA VAL A 263 -23.23 21.31 8.17
C VAL A 263 -22.48 22.08 7.11
N GLU A 264 -21.89 23.22 7.49
CA GLU A 264 -21.10 24.04 6.59
C GLU A 264 -19.71 23.44 6.37
N VAL A 265 -19.55 22.61 5.33
CA VAL A 265 -18.28 21.99 4.95
C VAL A 265 -18.19 21.84 3.43
N ARG A 266 -17.01 22.10 2.87
CA ARG A 266 -16.71 21.79 1.45
C ARG A 266 -16.14 20.39 1.35
N LEU A 267 -16.80 19.53 0.59
CA LEU A 267 -16.31 18.18 0.32
C LEU A 267 -15.60 18.16 -1.03
N ARG A 268 -14.32 17.80 -1.04
CA ARG A 268 -13.49 17.69 -2.24
C ARG A 268 -13.11 16.24 -2.49
N ILE A 269 -13.41 15.72 -3.68
CA ILE A 269 -13.13 14.35 -4.06
C ILE A 269 -12.04 14.33 -5.12
N ILE A 270 -10.93 13.68 -4.80
CA ILE A 270 -9.73 13.63 -5.63
C ILE A 270 -9.42 12.19 -5.98
N GLY A 271 -9.30 11.90 -7.27
CA GLY A 271 -8.91 10.61 -7.76
C GLY A 271 -9.54 10.23 -9.10
N GLY A 272 -8.99 9.20 -9.70
CA GLY A 272 -9.44 8.68 -10.98
C GLY A 272 -9.96 7.25 -10.89
N HIS A 273 -10.35 6.69 -12.03
CA HIS A 273 -10.71 5.29 -12.14
C HIS A 273 -9.48 4.38 -12.02
N SER A 274 -9.69 3.11 -11.71
CA SER A 274 -8.63 2.10 -11.78
C SER A 274 -8.59 1.45 -13.16
N GLN A 275 -7.47 0.79 -13.47
CA GLN A 275 -7.34 0.02 -14.72
C GLN A 275 -8.41 -1.08 -14.87
N TRP A 276 -8.95 -1.56 -13.75
CA TRP A 276 -9.86 -2.71 -13.69
C TRP A 276 -11.31 -2.33 -13.40
N SER A 277 -11.58 -1.06 -13.04
CA SER A 277 -12.92 -0.63 -12.65
C SER A 277 -13.07 0.88 -12.76
N ASP A 278 -14.23 1.31 -13.25
CA ASP A 278 -14.63 2.71 -13.33
C ASP A 278 -15.98 2.90 -12.62
N TYR A 279 -15.94 3.56 -11.49
CA TYR A 279 -17.11 3.86 -10.67
C TYR A 279 -17.45 5.36 -10.64
N ARG A 280 -16.82 6.16 -11.51
CA ARG A 280 -17.02 7.62 -11.56
C ARG A 280 -18.48 8.00 -11.80
N ARG A 281 -19.26 7.14 -12.46
CA ARG A 281 -20.70 7.37 -12.67
C ARG A 281 -21.49 7.55 -11.36
N LEU A 282 -20.98 7.03 -10.22
CA LEU A 282 -21.61 7.27 -8.93
C LEU A 282 -21.44 8.72 -8.46
N LEU A 283 -20.45 9.43 -8.98
CA LEU A 283 -20.20 10.83 -8.63
C LEU A 283 -21.21 11.78 -9.27
N ASP A 284 -22.00 11.32 -10.25
CA ASP A 284 -23.09 12.10 -10.86
C ASP A 284 -24.21 12.37 -9.84
N ASP A 285 -24.31 11.53 -8.81
CA ASP A 285 -25.31 11.62 -7.74
C ASP A 285 -24.83 12.46 -6.53
N LEU A 286 -23.68 13.13 -6.58
CA LEU A 286 -23.19 13.99 -5.50
C LEU A 286 -24.04 15.24 -5.31
N GLU A 287 -24.18 15.69 -4.06
CA GLU A 287 -24.81 16.99 -3.74
C GLU A 287 -23.95 18.15 -4.26
N PRO A 288 -24.39 18.91 -5.27
CA PRO A 288 -23.50 19.85 -5.98
C PRO A 288 -23.20 21.14 -5.21
N THR A 289 -23.99 21.47 -4.17
CA THR A 289 -23.84 22.74 -3.45
C THR A 289 -22.67 22.75 -2.45
N ASN A 290 -22.30 21.58 -1.95
CA ASN A 290 -21.22 21.43 -0.97
C ASN A 290 -20.07 20.54 -1.44
N THR A 291 -20.18 19.91 -2.63
CA THR A 291 -19.22 18.91 -3.10
C THR A 291 -18.62 19.27 -4.45
N THR A 292 -17.32 19.02 -4.59
CA THR A 292 -16.59 19.18 -5.86
C THR A 292 -15.80 17.92 -6.18
N TYR A 293 -16.03 17.31 -7.33
CA TYR A 293 -15.15 16.31 -7.90
C TYR A 293 -14.01 17.00 -8.67
N VAL A 294 -12.79 16.86 -8.17
CA VAL A 294 -11.58 17.51 -8.74
C VAL A 294 -10.99 16.68 -9.89
N GLY A 295 -11.22 15.36 -9.87
CA GLY A 295 -10.56 14.44 -10.79
C GLY A 295 -9.22 13.93 -10.25
N PRO A 296 -8.44 13.21 -11.09
CA PRO A 296 -7.12 12.73 -10.71
C PRO A 296 -6.11 13.89 -10.68
N LEU A 297 -5.29 13.91 -9.66
CA LEU A 297 -4.14 14.83 -9.55
C LEU A 297 -2.83 14.05 -9.69
N ALA A 298 -1.75 14.76 -10.03
CA ALA A 298 -0.42 14.21 -9.95
C ALA A 298 -0.06 13.89 -8.49
N ALA A 299 0.75 12.85 -8.28
CA ALA A 299 1.11 12.40 -6.94
C ALA A 299 1.82 13.50 -6.13
N ASP A 300 2.55 14.39 -6.80
CA ASP A 300 3.27 15.51 -6.19
C ASP A 300 2.37 16.69 -5.78
N ASP A 301 1.13 16.72 -6.27
CA ASP A 301 0.14 17.72 -5.87
C ASP A 301 -0.68 17.29 -4.65
N ILE A 302 -0.70 15.99 -4.33
CA ILE A 302 -1.47 15.47 -3.19
C ILE A 302 -1.05 16.08 -1.85
N PRO A 303 0.26 16.24 -1.52
CA PRO A 303 0.67 16.90 -0.29
C PRO A 303 0.06 18.30 -0.14
N ARG A 304 0.06 19.12 -1.20
CA ARG A 304 -0.52 20.47 -1.18
C ARG A 304 -2.04 20.47 -0.97
N GLU A 305 -2.74 19.48 -1.54
CA GLU A 305 -4.19 19.34 -1.31
C GLU A 305 -4.49 18.90 0.13
N LEU A 306 -3.69 18.02 0.71
CA LEU A 306 -3.81 17.67 2.13
C LEU A 306 -3.55 18.87 3.03
N GLU A 307 -2.46 19.60 2.84
CA GLU A 307 -2.09 20.79 3.62
C GLU A 307 -3.18 21.87 3.63
N ARG A 308 -3.95 21.99 2.54
CA ARG A 308 -5.07 22.94 2.42
C ARG A 308 -6.36 22.46 3.08
N SER A 309 -6.44 21.16 3.36
CA SER A 309 -7.64 20.53 3.90
C SER A 309 -7.69 20.61 5.42
N ASP A 310 -8.88 20.46 5.95
CA ASP A 310 -9.12 20.46 7.40
C ASP A 310 -9.31 19.05 7.94
N VAL A 311 -9.92 18.15 7.15
CA VAL A 311 -10.19 16.76 7.50
C VAL A 311 -9.99 15.86 6.28
N LEU A 312 -9.35 14.70 6.45
CA LEU A 312 -9.39 13.62 5.47
C LEU A 312 -10.53 12.66 5.82
N ILE A 313 -11.33 12.27 4.84
CA ILE A 313 -12.37 11.24 4.97
C ILE A 313 -11.95 9.99 4.21
N GLN A 314 -11.88 8.85 4.90
CA GLN A 314 -11.55 7.55 4.33
C GLN A 314 -12.65 6.53 4.61
N ALA A 315 -13.71 6.55 3.79
CA ALA A 315 -14.90 5.70 3.94
C ALA A 315 -14.73 4.28 3.36
N SER A 316 -13.52 3.76 3.38
CA SER A 316 -13.19 2.49 2.72
C SER A 316 -13.89 1.31 3.38
N LYS A 317 -14.43 0.41 2.54
CA LYS A 317 -14.95 -0.90 2.98
C LYS A 317 -13.83 -1.89 3.25
N TYR A 318 -12.69 -1.66 2.66
CA TYR A 318 -11.46 -2.42 2.83
C TYR A 318 -10.27 -1.59 2.36
N GLU A 319 -9.35 -1.34 3.26
CA GLU A 319 -8.11 -0.62 2.99
C GLU A 319 -6.95 -1.28 3.74
N PRO A 320 -6.15 -2.11 3.07
CA PRO A 320 -5.04 -2.84 3.70
C PRO A 320 -4.13 -1.96 4.56
N PHE A 321 -3.82 -0.77 4.09
CA PHE A 321 -3.11 0.23 4.85
C PHE A 321 -3.83 1.59 4.78
N GLY A 322 -3.77 2.27 3.65
CA GLY A 322 -4.28 3.63 3.48
C GLY A 322 -3.17 4.67 3.59
N LEU A 323 -2.24 4.64 2.63
CA LEU A 323 -1.13 5.61 2.58
C LEU A 323 -1.61 7.05 2.70
N THR A 324 -2.75 7.39 2.09
CA THR A 324 -3.33 8.74 2.17
C THR A 324 -3.68 9.15 3.60
N VAL A 325 -4.09 8.19 4.45
CA VAL A 325 -4.34 8.45 5.87
C VAL A 325 -3.04 8.77 6.59
N ALA A 326 -2.00 7.98 6.39
CA ALA A 326 -0.69 8.25 6.97
C ALA A 326 -0.08 9.58 6.46
N GLU A 327 -0.29 9.91 5.18
CA GLU A 327 0.11 11.19 4.56
C GLU A 327 -0.68 12.37 5.15
N ALA A 328 -2.00 12.22 5.36
CA ALA A 328 -2.82 13.25 5.99
C ALA A 328 -2.36 13.54 7.43
N LEU A 329 -2.17 12.50 8.22
CA LEU A 329 -1.63 12.65 9.58
C LEU A 329 -0.24 13.34 9.55
N ALA A 330 0.63 12.97 8.60
CA ALA A 330 1.93 13.62 8.42
C ALA A 330 1.82 15.09 8.01
N ALA A 331 0.78 15.49 7.28
CA ALA A 331 0.46 16.88 6.96
C ALA A 331 -0.17 17.64 8.16
N GLY A 332 -0.45 16.97 9.29
CA GLY A 332 -1.20 17.54 10.39
C GLY A 332 -2.71 17.61 10.12
N VAL A 333 -3.22 16.79 9.21
CA VAL A 333 -4.65 16.73 8.87
C VAL A 333 -5.29 15.56 9.60
N PRO A 334 -6.26 15.80 10.50
CA PRO A 334 -6.98 14.74 11.18
C PRO A 334 -7.87 13.95 10.22
N VAL A 335 -8.25 12.76 10.65
CA VAL A 335 -8.87 11.76 9.80
C VAL A 335 -10.18 11.25 10.39
N VAL A 336 -11.19 11.14 9.53
CA VAL A 336 -12.39 10.34 9.76
C VAL A 336 -12.27 9.09 8.90
N ALA A 337 -12.23 7.91 9.53
CA ALA A 337 -12.01 6.66 8.82
C ALA A 337 -12.90 5.53 9.31
N THR A 338 -13.14 4.55 8.45
CA THR A 338 -13.81 3.32 8.85
C THR A 338 -12.88 2.37 9.61
N THR A 339 -13.45 1.42 10.36
CA THR A 339 -12.73 0.36 11.09
C THR A 339 -11.83 -0.52 10.21
N GLU A 340 -12.06 -0.53 8.89
CA GLU A 340 -11.35 -1.38 7.92
C GLU A 340 -10.13 -0.68 7.26
N VAL A 341 -9.65 0.41 7.84
CA VAL A 341 -8.48 1.16 7.36
C VAL A 341 -7.27 0.84 8.23
N GLY A 342 -6.26 0.17 7.67
CA GLY A 342 -5.11 -0.31 8.44
C GLY A 342 -4.24 0.80 9.05
N ALA A 343 -4.12 1.96 8.41
CA ALA A 343 -3.25 3.05 8.89
C ALA A 343 -3.77 3.75 10.17
N ILE A 344 -5.02 3.51 10.59
CA ILE A 344 -5.52 4.04 11.87
C ILE A 344 -5.15 3.14 13.06
N GLU A 345 -4.65 1.92 12.81
CA GLU A 345 -4.24 1.03 13.89
C GLU A 345 -3.09 1.66 14.71
N GLY A 346 -3.28 1.70 16.00
CA GLY A 346 -2.32 2.30 16.92
C GLY A 346 -2.29 3.83 16.94
N VAL A 347 -3.07 4.53 16.10
CA VAL A 347 -3.27 5.98 16.24
C VAL A 347 -4.15 6.24 17.44
N SER A 348 -3.73 7.17 18.29
CA SER A 348 -4.44 7.51 19.53
C SER A 348 -4.77 8.99 19.61
N GLY A 349 -5.77 9.31 20.44
CA GLY A 349 -6.14 10.70 20.78
C GLY A 349 -6.99 11.41 19.72
N PRO A 350 -6.94 12.76 19.69
CA PRO A 350 -7.90 13.57 18.97
C PRO A 350 -7.83 13.55 17.44
N PRO A 351 -6.74 13.09 16.78
CA PRO A 351 -6.63 13.26 15.33
C PRO A 351 -7.40 12.23 14.51
N VAL A 352 -8.07 11.26 15.14
CA VAL A 352 -8.84 10.24 14.42
C VAL A 352 -10.24 10.08 15.07
N VAL A 353 -11.26 10.01 14.21
CA VAL A 353 -12.60 9.52 14.55
C VAL A 353 -12.88 8.29 13.70
N VAL A 354 -13.25 7.19 14.36
CA VAL A 354 -13.48 5.90 13.70
C VAL A 354 -14.97 5.62 13.58
N THR A 355 -15.41 5.14 12.41
CA THR A 355 -16.82 4.86 12.12
C THR A 355 -17.00 3.44 11.56
N PRO A 356 -18.18 2.82 11.75
CA PRO A 356 -18.49 1.54 11.11
C PRO A 356 -18.47 1.62 9.58
N VAL A 357 -18.15 0.48 8.94
CA VAL A 357 -18.25 0.35 7.48
C VAL A 357 -19.70 0.33 7.04
N GLY A 358 -20.04 1.08 5.98
CA GLY A 358 -21.35 1.01 5.34
C GLY A 358 -22.46 1.78 6.06
N ASP A 359 -22.12 2.63 7.00
CA ASP A 359 -23.06 3.49 7.73
C ASP A 359 -22.80 4.98 7.43
N PRO A 360 -23.52 5.58 6.45
CA PRO A 360 -23.33 6.98 6.11
C PRO A 360 -23.81 7.95 7.20
N GLN A 361 -24.75 7.54 8.08
CA GLN A 361 -25.19 8.36 9.22
C GLN A 361 -24.07 8.45 10.28
N ALA A 362 -23.46 7.30 10.61
CA ALA A 362 -22.32 7.28 11.51
C ALA A 362 -21.11 8.05 10.91
N LEU A 363 -20.90 7.98 9.58
CA LEU A 363 -19.88 8.76 8.91
C LEU A 363 -20.14 10.27 9.01
N ALA A 364 -21.40 10.72 8.85
CA ALA A 364 -21.77 12.12 9.01
C ALA A 364 -21.54 12.58 10.45
N ASN A 365 -21.97 11.81 11.45
CA ASN A 365 -21.71 12.11 12.86
C ASN A 365 -20.21 12.25 13.16
N ALA A 366 -19.38 11.35 12.60
CA ALA A 366 -17.94 11.37 12.77
C ALA A 366 -17.29 12.62 12.14
N VAL A 367 -17.82 13.10 11.01
CA VAL A 367 -17.36 14.36 10.39
C VAL A 367 -17.73 15.54 11.26
N GLU A 368 -18.96 15.62 11.76
CA GLU A 368 -19.41 16.68 12.66
C GLU A 368 -18.56 16.70 13.95
N GLU A 369 -18.34 15.54 14.57
CA GLU A 369 -17.48 15.40 15.74
C GLU A 369 -16.06 15.91 15.48
N MET A 370 -15.47 15.56 14.34
CA MET A 370 -14.13 16.04 14.00
C MET A 370 -14.09 17.56 13.77
N LEU A 371 -15.13 18.13 13.15
CA LEU A 371 -15.24 19.58 12.99
C LEU A 371 -15.39 20.30 14.34
N GLU A 372 -16.16 19.75 15.27
CA GLU A 372 -16.28 20.27 16.65
C GLU A 372 -14.93 20.23 17.38
N ARG A 373 -14.18 19.13 17.27
CA ARG A 373 -12.82 19.02 17.84
C ARG A 373 -11.90 20.11 17.29
N LEU A 374 -11.94 20.34 15.96
CA LEU A 374 -11.15 21.37 15.30
C LEU A 374 -11.59 22.79 15.68
N GLN A 375 -12.88 23.03 15.89
CA GLN A 375 -13.39 24.32 16.38
C GLN A 375 -12.91 24.60 17.80
N ALA A 376 -12.81 23.57 18.64
CA ALA A 376 -12.36 23.69 20.01
C ALA A 376 -10.85 23.90 20.13
N ASP A 377 -10.04 23.11 19.37
CA ASP A 377 -8.57 23.20 19.39
C ASP A 377 -7.96 22.66 18.08
N ALA A 378 -8.04 23.47 17.02
CA ALA A 378 -7.47 23.06 15.72
C ALA A 378 -5.98 22.77 15.80
N GLU A 379 -5.24 23.58 16.54
CA GLU A 379 -3.78 23.46 16.62
C GLU A 379 -3.33 22.21 17.39
N GLY A 380 -3.99 21.91 18.52
CA GLY A 380 -3.72 20.70 19.29
C GLY A 380 -4.03 19.43 18.52
N VAL A 381 -5.20 19.37 17.84
CA VAL A 381 -5.59 18.23 17.01
C VAL A 381 -4.59 18.00 15.87
N ARG A 382 -4.16 19.06 15.19
CA ARG A 382 -3.23 18.99 14.07
C ARG A 382 -1.82 18.58 14.51
N ARG A 383 -1.33 19.13 15.63
CA ARG A 383 -0.05 18.71 16.22
C ARG A 383 -0.09 17.24 16.64
N ALA A 384 -1.19 16.79 17.23
CA ALA A 384 -1.37 15.40 17.58
C ALA A 384 -1.35 14.49 16.34
N ALA A 385 -1.99 14.89 15.23
CA ALA A 385 -1.94 14.15 13.97
C ALA A 385 -0.50 13.94 13.50
N ARG A 386 0.29 15.01 13.42
CA ARG A 386 1.70 14.93 12.99
C ARG A 386 2.58 14.13 13.94
N ALA A 387 2.34 14.26 15.24
CA ALA A 387 3.08 13.48 16.25
C ALA A 387 2.81 11.98 16.12
N GLU A 388 1.56 11.57 15.87
CA GLU A 388 1.20 10.18 15.64
C GLU A 388 1.81 9.65 14.34
N ALA A 389 1.79 10.44 13.24
CA ALA A 389 2.48 10.07 12.01
C ALA A 389 3.98 9.87 12.21
N GLN A 390 4.64 10.74 12.97
CA GLN A 390 6.05 10.62 13.30
C GLN A 390 6.34 9.37 14.12
N ARG A 391 5.50 9.08 15.11
CA ARG A 391 5.63 7.92 15.99
C ARG A 391 5.44 6.59 15.27
N LEU A 392 4.51 6.53 14.30
CA LEU A 392 4.12 5.28 13.66
C LEU A 392 4.78 5.06 12.29
N PHE A 393 4.92 6.12 11.49
CA PHE A 393 5.21 6.03 10.06
C PHE A 393 6.56 6.64 9.65
N SER A 394 7.35 7.14 10.61
CA SER A 394 8.69 7.65 10.30
C SER A 394 9.54 6.55 9.64
N PRO A 395 10.20 6.84 8.48
CA PRO A 395 11.06 5.87 7.83
C PRO A 395 12.12 5.27 8.75
N ASP A 396 12.68 6.07 9.67
CA ASP A 396 13.70 5.61 10.61
C ASP A 396 13.18 4.55 11.60
N ILE A 397 11.93 4.70 12.04
CA ILE A 397 11.29 3.75 12.95
C ILE A 397 10.90 2.48 12.18
N VAL A 398 10.25 2.63 11.04
CA VAL A 398 9.77 1.52 10.22
C VAL A 398 10.94 0.67 9.71
N CYS A 399 11.97 1.30 9.13
CA CYS A 399 13.12 0.58 8.58
C CYS A 399 13.93 -0.12 9.68
N ARG A 400 14.01 0.46 10.88
CA ARG A 400 14.67 -0.16 12.03
C ARG A 400 13.93 -1.42 12.49
N GLN A 401 12.59 -1.37 12.59
CA GLN A 401 11.77 -2.54 12.91
C GLN A 401 11.96 -3.67 11.88
N ILE A 402 12.00 -3.32 10.59
CA ILE A 402 12.26 -4.28 9.53
C ILE A 402 13.69 -4.85 9.66
N SER A 403 14.70 -4.00 9.81
CA SER A 403 16.10 -4.43 9.97
C SER A 403 16.26 -5.44 11.10
N ASP A 404 15.74 -5.11 12.29
CA ASP A 404 15.82 -5.98 13.48
C ASP A 404 15.19 -7.36 13.20
N ALA A 405 14.07 -7.39 12.50
CA ALA A 405 13.39 -8.63 12.13
C ALA A 405 14.21 -9.45 11.11
N LEU A 406 14.81 -8.78 10.11
CA LEU A 406 15.65 -9.44 9.10
C LEU A 406 16.90 -10.03 9.74
N GLU A 407 17.58 -9.29 10.63
CA GLU A 407 18.76 -9.77 11.37
C GLU A 407 18.41 -10.98 12.25
N GLY A 408 17.27 -10.92 12.96
CA GLY A 408 16.77 -12.04 13.76
C GLY A 408 16.49 -13.29 12.93
N LEU A 409 15.84 -13.11 11.76
CA LEU A 409 15.55 -14.19 10.82
C LEU A 409 16.83 -14.87 10.31
N VAL A 410 17.81 -14.09 9.85
CA VAL A 410 19.08 -14.62 9.34
C VAL A 410 19.86 -15.33 10.45
N ALA A 411 19.90 -14.77 11.66
CA ALA A 411 20.56 -15.40 12.80
C ALA A 411 19.93 -16.74 13.18
N SER A 412 18.59 -16.85 13.14
CA SER A 412 17.89 -18.11 13.42
C SER A 412 18.11 -19.15 12.31
N SER A 413 18.08 -18.74 11.04
CA SER A 413 18.31 -19.62 9.91
C SER A 413 19.73 -20.23 9.93
N ARG A 414 20.74 -19.46 10.29
CA ARG A 414 22.14 -19.96 10.39
C ARG A 414 22.28 -20.97 11.54
N ARG A 415 21.71 -20.71 12.72
CA ARG A 415 21.73 -21.67 13.83
C ARG A 415 21.08 -23.00 13.46
N SER A 416 19.94 -22.96 12.76
CA SER A 416 19.25 -24.18 12.31
C SER A 416 20.07 -24.97 11.27
N ALA A 417 20.83 -24.31 10.43
CA ALA A 417 21.74 -24.95 9.48
C ALA A 417 22.93 -25.63 10.18
N ASP A 418 23.50 -24.98 11.20
CA ASP A 418 24.59 -25.52 12.02
C ASP A 418 24.14 -26.76 12.83
N ASP A 419 22.88 -26.78 13.31
CA ASP A 419 22.25 -27.90 14.00
C ASP A 419 21.80 -29.04 13.08
N GLY A 420 22.04 -28.96 11.78
CA GLY A 420 21.64 -29.96 10.78
C GLY A 420 20.12 -30.03 10.54
N ARG A 421 19.36 -29.07 11.06
CA ARG A 421 17.91 -28.92 10.84
C ARG A 421 17.67 -27.91 9.74
N TYR A 422 17.41 -28.36 8.53
CA TYR A 422 16.90 -27.47 7.49
C TYR A 422 15.54 -26.90 7.92
N VAL A 423 15.44 -25.58 8.10
CA VAL A 423 14.17 -24.87 8.30
C VAL A 423 13.41 -24.92 6.97
N LEU A 424 12.71 -26.03 6.73
CA LEU A 424 11.58 -26.03 5.81
C LEU A 424 10.51 -25.10 6.40
N ALA A 425 9.79 -24.37 5.56
CA ALA A 425 8.54 -23.70 5.95
C ALA A 425 7.73 -24.67 6.85
N PRO A 426 7.07 -24.19 7.92
CA PRO A 426 6.44 -25.04 8.93
C PRO A 426 5.60 -26.11 8.24
N GLU A 427 5.90 -27.37 8.55
CA GLU A 427 5.15 -28.51 8.03
C GLU A 427 3.68 -28.32 8.40
N HIS A 428 2.83 -28.39 7.40
CA HIS A 428 1.39 -28.43 7.59
C HIS A 428 1.07 -29.71 8.37
N SER A 429 0.86 -29.60 9.68
CA SER A 429 0.18 -30.65 10.43
C SER A 429 -1.23 -30.76 9.85
N THR A 430 -1.45 -31.78 9.05
CA THR A 430 -2.77 -32.26 8.64
C THR A 430 -3.47 -32.77 9.90
N GLY A 431 -4.39 -31.97 10.43
CA GLY A 431 -5.35 -32.31 11.45
C GLY A 431 -6.69 -31.72 11.04
#